data_0e3913eeb2004f2bc63a96c88de82179
#
_entry.id   0e3913eeb2004f2bc63a96c88de82179
#
_cell.length_a   1.000
_cell.length_b   1.000
_cell.length_c   1.000
_cell.angle_alpha   90.00
_cell.angle_beta   90.00
_cell.angle_gamma   90.00
#
_symmetry.space_group_name_H-M   'P 1'
#
loop_
_entity.id
_entity.type
_entity.pdbx_description
1 polymer ?
#
loop_
_entity_poly.entity_id
_entity_poly.type
_entity_poly.pdbx_seq_one_letter_code
_entity_poly.pdbx_strand_id
1 'polypeptide(L)'
;MQDQREEVKKLTEKRDIILQMEHVTKSFASVQVLKDITIALKKGEILGLVGENGAGKSTLMNVLGGIHQRDGGKIYLEEKEFEPTNPKVSKAAGIAFVHQELNLFTNLTVYENLFITEMKRTKAKTIDKKTMKKIANEQLKELGIEGFDANTIVGTLPMGQRQLIEIIKAIMQDAKIIVLDEPTTSLSNKEKEKLFGIMHLLQEKGKSMIFISHILEDVFEHCEEIAVLRDGEIISQKKASETTNAEVIKQMVGRELNNIYPTVEKEIGEVAFVAKDICQEGRFENLGLEIREGEILGLFGLMGAGRTEFLRCLFGVDPISEGHISYKGQEIAPITPINCIKNGMAFITENRREEGLMMPKTIKENVVMASLDDICDKSFINRQKESENTDKIVKELRVKTFDPSKQAVINLSGGNQQKVVFGKWVLKEPKIFFLDEPTRGVDVGAKYEIYSIINDLAKNKSSILIVSSEMEELMGMCDRILVMSHNKITGELEKGEYSQEGIMKAAIATGGGK
;
A
#
# COMPACT_ATOMS: atom_id res chain seq x y z
N MET A 1 30.77 -12.30 -1.75
CA MET A 1 30.83 -11.33 -2.87
C MET A 1 31.38 -11.91 -4.16
N GLN A 2 32.48 -12.71 -4.16
CA GLN A 2 32.96 -13.39 -5.38
C GLN A 2 32.05 -14.54 -5.83
N ASP A 3 31.49 -15.34 -4.91
CA ASP A 3 30.56 -16.43 -5.24
C ASP A 3 29.23 -15.94 -5.85
N GLN A 4 28.73 -14.80 -5.42
CA GLN A 4 27.50 -14.22 -6.00
C GLN A 4 27.72 -13.70 -7.43
N ARG A 5 28.92 -13.24 -7.76
CA ARG A 5 29.28 -12.83 -9.13
C ARG A 5 29.42 -14.00 -10.09
N GLU A 6 29.82 -15.18 -9.60
CA GLU A 6 29.86 -16.42 -10.41
C GLU A 6 28.45 -17.03 -10.62
N GLU A 7 27.56 -16.92 -9.64
CA GLU A 7 26.19 -17.39 -9.77
C GLU A 7 25.37 -16.54 -10.73
N VAL A 8 25.50 -15.23 -10.69
CA VAL A 8 24.92 -14.30 -11.69
C VAL A 8 25.52 -14.57 -13.08
N LYS A 9 26.77 -14.94 -13.19
CA LYS A 9 27.42 -15.32 -14.46
C LYS A 9 26.92 -16.68 -15.00
N LYS A 10 26.57 -17.64 -14.15
CA LYS A 10 26.02 -18.96 -14.56
C LYS A 10 24.57 -18.88 -15.04
N LEU A 11 23.80 -17.86 -14.61
CA LEU A 11 22.42 -17.62 -15.09
C LEU A 11 22.37 -17.01 -16.50
N THR A 12 23.47 -16.55 -17.05
CA THR A 12 23.56 -15.99 -18.40
C THR A 12 23.99 -17.04 -19.44
N GLU A 13 23.13 -17.99 -19.75
CA GLU A 13 23.16 -18.53 -21.11
C GLU A 13 22.69 -17.42 -22.05
N LYS A 14 23.65 -16.82 -22.75
CA LYS A 14 23.57 -15.55 -23.51
C LYS A 14 22.48 -15.48 -24.59
N ARG A 15 21.70 -16.55 -24.86
CA ARG A 15 20.84 -16.60 -26.07
C ARG A 15 19.40 -16.12 -25.89
N ASP A 16 18.92 -15.83 -24.67
CA ASP A 16 17.51 -15.51 -24.44
C ASP A 16 17.25 -14.22 -23.64
N ILE A 17 18.27 -13.41 -23.37
CA ILE A 17 18.11 -12.15 -22.63
C ILE A 17 17.59 -11.07 -23.56
N ILE A 18 16.45 -10.45 -23.19
CA ILE A 18 15.90 -9.28 -23.92
C ILE A 18 16.40 -7.96 -23.35
N LEU A 19 16.55 -7.88 -22.02
CA LEU A 19 17.05 -6.68 -21.32
C LEU A 19 18.13 -7.09 -20.32
N GLN A 20 19.25 -6.38 -20.32
CA GLN A 20 20.30 -6.51 -19.32
C GLN A 20 20.76 -5.13 -18.89
N MET A 21 20.80 -4.91 -17.58
CA MET A 21 21.38 -3.73 -16.96
C MET A 21 22.61 -4.16 -16.19
N GLU A 22 23.75 -3.52 -16.40
CA GLU A 22 25.05 -3.87 -15.80
C GLU A 22 25.63 -2.67 -15.07
N HIS A 23 25.88 -2.86 -13.77
CA HIS A 23 26.52 -1.86 -12.91
C HIS A 23 25.88 -0.47 -12.95
N VAL A 24 24.53 -0.43 -13.13
CA VAL A 24 23.81 0.84 -13.25
C VAL A 24 23.79 1.59 -11.93
N THR A 25 24.23 2.85 -11.98
CA THR A 25 24.25 3.75 -10.82
C THR A 25 23.42 5.00 -11.08
N LYS A 26 22.81 5.54 -9.98
CA LYS A 26 22.09 6.81 -10.02
C LYS A 26 22.14 7.51 -8.68
N SER A 27 22.50 8.80 -8.70
CA SER A 27 22.49 9.67 -7.53
C SER A 27 21.57 10.87 -7.76
N PHE A 28 20.99 11.38 -6.70
CA PHE A 28 20.28 12.65 -6.66
C PHE A 28 20.93 13.52 -5.59
N ALA A 29 21.52 14.64 -6.00
CA ALA A 29 22.36 15.46 -5.15
C ALA A 29 23.45 14.62 -4.44
N SER A 30 23.41 14.53 -3.12
CA SER A 30 24.41 13.77 -2.32
C SER A 30 23.96 12.33 -2.00
N VAL A 31 22.79 11.90 -2.46
CA VAL A 31 22.24 10.57 -2.13
C VAL A 31 22.34 9.65 -3.33
N GLN A 32 23.13 8.58 -3.22
CA GLN A 32 23.19 7.52 -4.22
C GLN A 32 22.02 6.56 -4.00
N VAL A 33 21.06 6.57 -4.93
CA VAL A 33 19.82 5.78 -4.87
C VAL A 33 20.01 4.41 -5.53
N LEU A 34 20.74 4.35 -6.65
CA LEU A 34 21.14 3.08 -7.28
C LEU A 34 22.67 2.99 -7.20
N LYS A 35 23.19 1.93 -6.58
CA LYS A 35 24.61 1.83 -6.26
C LYS A 35 25.39 0.95 -7.23
N ASP A 36 24.85 -0.22 -7.58
CA ASP A 36 25.50 -1.18 -8.49
C ASP A 36 24.45 -2.18 -8.97
N ILE A 37 23.52 -1.73 -9.80
CA ILE A 37 22.41 -2.56 -10.24
C ILE A 37 22.82 -3.42 -11.42
N THR A 38 22.79 -4.74 -11.20
CA THR A 38 22.92 -5.74 -12.27
C THR A 38 21.68 -6.64 -12.25
N ILE A 39 20.88 -6.59 -13.34
CA ILE A 39 19.61 -7.32 -13.48
C ILE A 39 19.42 -7.73 -14.94
N ALA A 40 18.81 -8.88 -15.18
CA ALA A 40 18.51 -9.39 -16.51
C ALA A 40 17.04 -9.84 -16.60
N LEU A 41 16.42 -9.66 -17.80
CA LEU A 41 15.09 -10.15 -18.14
C LEU A 41 15.21 -11.02 -19.39
N LYS A 42 14.65 -12.22 -19.35
CA LYS A 42 14.61 -13.14 -20.49
C LYS A 42 13.42 -12.87 -21.42
N LYS A 43 13.50 -13.32 -22.65
CA LYS A 43 12.39 -13.23 -23.61
C LYS A 43 11.20 -14.06 -23.15
N GLY A 44 10.01 -13.45 -23.14
CA GLY A 44 8.77 -14.12 -22.73
C GLY A 44 8.69 -14.44 -21.24
N GLU A 45 9.52 -13.80 -20.41
CA GLU A 45 9.54 -13.99 -18.96
C GLU A 45 8.74 -12.89 -18.25
N ILE A 46 8.12 -13.23 -17.14
CA ILE A 46 7.62 -12.27 -16.14
C ILE A 46 8.59 -12.26 -14.96
N LEU A 47 9.38 -11.20 -14.86
CA LEU A 47 10.31 -10.97 -13.76
C LEU A 47 9.64 -10.16 -12.66
N GLY A 48 9.52 -10.73 -11.46
CA GLY A 48 9.09 -10.01 -10.26
C GLY A 48 10.23 -9.14 -9.72
N LEU A 49 10.00 -7.83 -9.59
CA LEU A 49 10.94 -6.92 -8.92
C LEU A 49 10.34 -6.47 -7.58
N VAL A 50 10.89 -7.00 -6.50
CA VAL A 50 10.42 -6.76 -5.14
C VAL A 50 11.43 -5.95 -4.33
N GLY A 51 10.98 -5.27 -3.28
CA GLY A 51 11.83 -4.47 -2.40
C GLY A 51 11.00 -3.48 -1.59
N GLU A 52 11.55 -2.95 -0.51
CA GLU A 52 10.88 -1.95 0.32
C GLU A 52 10.63 -0.63 -0.43
N ASN A 53 9.73 0.21 0.12
CA ASN A 53 9.55 1.56 -0.38
C ASN A 53 10.83 2.38 -0.15
N GLY A 54 11.32 3.01 -1.23
CA GLY A 54 12.60 3.70 -1.20
C GLY A 54 13.82 2.84 -1.55
N ALA A 55 13.65 1.54 -1.81
CA ALA A 55 14.75 0.67 -2.24
C ALA A 55 15.36 1.04 -3.60
N GLY A 56 14.65 1.85 -4.41
CA GLY A 56 15.12 2.31 -5.72
C GLY A 56 14.36 1.75 -6.92
N LYS A 57 13.29 0.97 -6.73
CA LYS A 57 12.51 0.32 -7.82
C LYS A 57 12.03 1.33 -8.88
N SER A 58 11.30 2.35 -8.47
CA SER A 58 10.81 3.38 -9.39
C SER A 58 11.94 4.19 -10.03
N THR A 59 13.05 4.42 -9.31
CA THR A 59 14.24 5.07 -9.88
C THR A 59 14.87 4.22 -10.98
N LEU A 60 14.99 2.90 -10.76
CA LEU A 60 15.52 1.96 -11.74
C LEU A 60 14.66 1.95 -13.01
N MET A 61 13.33 1.90 -12.83
CA MET A 61 12.39 1.95 -13.96
C MET A 61 12.40 3.31 -14.66
N ASN A 62 12.55 4.41 -13.94
CA ASN A 62 12.70 5.74 -14.52
C ASN A 62 14.00 5.91 -15.33
N VAL A 63 15.07 5.22 -14.92
CA VAL A 63 16.32 5.14 -15.72
C VAL A 63 16.06 4.36 -17.00
N LEU A 64 15.41 3.19 -16.94
CA LEU A 64 15.03 2.40 -18.12
C LEU A 64 14.06 3.15 -19.02
N GLY A 65 13.14 3.91 -18.44
CA GLY A 65 12.17 4.75 -19.15
C GLY A 65 12.74 6.03 -19.76
N GLY A 66 14.01 6.37 -19.47
CA GLY A 66 14.63 7.61 -19.96
C GLY A 66 14.13 8.89 -19.29
N ILE A 67 13.46 8.78 -18.13
CA ILE A 67 13.06 9.92 -17.29
C ILE A 67 14.28 10.46 -16.53
N HIS A 68 15.13 9.55 -16.06
CA HIS A 68 16.40 9.87 -15.43
C HIS A 68 17.54 9.26 -16.22
N GLN A 69 18.62 10.04 -16.43
CA GLN A 69 19.85 9.49 -16.98
C GLN A 69 20.62 8.77 -15.87
N ARG A 70 21.19 7.61 -16.18
CA ARG A 70 22.12 6.92 -15.29
C ARG A 70 23.41 7.71 -15.13
N ASP A 71 24.09 7.53 -14.00
CA ASP A 71 25.38 8.15 -13.75
C ASP A 71 26.54 7.22 -14.17
N GLY A 72 26.30 5.89 -14.20
CA GLY A 72 27.26 4.89 -14.63
C GLY A 72 26.60 3.58 -15.04
N GLY A 73 27.39 2.61 -15.48
CA GLY A 73 26.94 1.32 -15.94
C GLY A 73 26.45 1.31 -17.39
N LYS A 74 25.86 0.18 -17.81
CA LYS A 74 25.37 -0.02 -19.18
C LYS A 74 24.00 -0.70 -19.19
N ILE A 75 23.23 -0.43 -20.24
CA ILE A 75 21.95 -1.09 -20.51
C ILE A 75 22.04 -1.71 -21.90
N TYR A 76 21.63 -2.96 -22.02
CA TYR A 76 21.54 -3.66 -23.30
C TYR A 76 20.11 -4.09 -23.54
N LEU A 77 19.66 -3.88 -24.77
CA LEU A 77 18.36 -4.34 -25.26
C LEU A 77 18.60 -5.22 -26.49
N GLU A 78 18.16 -6.48 -26.44
CA GLU A 78 18.43 -7.46 -27.51
C GLU A 78 19.94 -7.51 -27.89
N GLU A 79 20.82 -7.62 -26.89
CA GLU A 79 22.30 -7.65 -26.99
C GLU A 79 22.95 -6.35 -27.52
N LYS A 80 22.18 -5.31 -27.82
CA LYS A 80 22.71 -4.01 -28.28
C LYS A 80 22.72 -3.02 -27.13
N GLU A 81 23.81 -2.25 -27.03
CA GLU A 81 23.87 -1.17 -26.06
C GLU A 81 22.73 -0.17 -26.32
N PHE A 82 21.98 0.13 -25.25
CA PHE A 82 20.78 0.95 -25.30
C PHE A 82 20.92 2.15 -24.36
N GLU A 83 20.73 3.35 -24.90
CA GLU A 83 20.79 4.60 -24.17
C GLU A 83 19.43 5.27 -24.11
N PRO A 84 18.66 5.10 -23.01
CA PRO A 84 17.34 5.73 -22.84
C PRO A 84 17.49 7.22 -22.50
N THR A 85 17.75 8.07 -23.51
CA THR A 85 17.97 9.51 -23.28
C THR A 85 16.69 10.28 -22.95
N ASN A 86 15.52 9.75 -23.32
CA ASN A 86 14.22 10.31 -23.02
C ASN A 86 13.11 9.25 -23.21
N PRO A 87 11.88 9.47 -22.70
CA PRO A 87 10.79 8.49 -22.80
C PRO A 87 10.38 8.10 -24.23
N LYS A 88 10.59 8.98 -25.22
CA LYS A 88 10.29 8.65 -26.63
C LYS A 88 11.26 7.60 -27.17
N VAL A 89 12.52 7.65 -26.77
CA VAL A 89 13.54 6.66 -27.15
C VAL A 89 13.21 5.29 -26.56
N SER A 90 12.86 5.21 -25.28
CA SER A 90 12.44 3.96 -24.64
C SER A 90 11.18 3.38 -25.28
N LYS A 91 10.18 4.22 -25.55
CA LYS A 91 8.97 3.80 -26.27
C LYS A 91 9.28 3.27 -27.68
N ALA A 92 10.13 3.98 -28.43
CA ALA A 92 10.51 3.57 -29.80
C ALA A 92 11.33 2.26 -29.80
N ALA A 93 12.04 1.94 -28.73
CA ALA A 93 12.75 0.69 -28.53
C ALA A 93 11.82 -0.49 -28.15
N GLY A 94 10.53 -0.23 -27.92
CA GLY A 94 9.52 -1.22 -27.57
C GLY A 94 9.40 -1.48 -26.06
N ILE A 95 9.66 -0.46 -25.22
CA ILE A 95 9.45 -0.52 -23.78
C ILE A 95 8.22 0.33 -23.43
N ALA A 96 7.21 -0.29 -22.81
CA ALA A 96 6.00 0.38 -22.34
C ALA A 96 5.92 0.33 -20.80
N PHE A 97 5.34 1.37 -20.22
CA PHE A 97 5.19 1.51 -18.77
C PHE A 97 3.71 1.67 -18.41
N VAL A 98 3.29 0.91 -17.42
CA VAL A 98 2.04 1.08 -16.66
C VAL A 98 2.45 1.57 -15.28
N HIS A 99 2.19 2.85 -15.00
CA HIS A 99 2.61 3.49 -13.74
C HIS A 99 1.60 3.23 -12.63
N GLN A 100 2.05 3.33 -11.39
CA GLN A 100 1.22 3.24 -10.19
C GLN A 100 0.11 4.31 -10.18
N GLU A 101 0.43 5.54 -10.57
CA GLU A 101 -0.58 6.59 -10.77
C GLU A 101 -1.08 6.55 -12.22
N LEU A 102 -2.42 6.51 -12.38
CA LEU A 102 -3.04 6.42 -13.70
C LEU A 102 -2.85 7.71 -14.51
N ASN A 103 -2.23 7.58 -15.67
CA ASN A 103 -2.04 8.68 -16.63
C ASN A 103 -3.21 8.75 -17.63
N LEU A 104 -4.44 8.83 -17.11
CA LEU A 104 -5.68 8.90 -17.89
C LEU A 104 -6.36 10.25 -17.72
N PHE A 105 -6.90 10.74 -18.83
CA PHE A 105 -7.75 11.93 -18.84
C PHE A 105 -9.19 11.51 -18.54
N THR A 106 -9.65 11.79 -17.33
CA THR A 106 -10.96 11.34 -16.81
C THR A 106 -12.15 11.95 -17.55
N ASN A 107 -11.98 13.11 -18.16
CA ASN A 107 -12.98 13.80 -18.98
C ASN A 107 -13.06 13.33 -20.44
N LEU A 108 -12.15 12.44 -20.87
CA LEU A 108 -12.13 11.87 -22.21
C LEU A 108 -12.70 10.45 -22.21
N THR A 109 -13.10 10.00 -23.40
CA THR A 109 -13.57 8.64 -23.62
C THR A 109 -12.41 7.63 -23.63
N VAL A 110 -12.75 6.34 -23.54
CA VAL A 110 -11.78 5.23 -23.60
C VAL A 110 -10.95 5.32 -24.88
N TYR A 111 -11.59 5.41 -26.07
CA TYR A 111 -10.83 5.49 -27.32
C TYR A 111 -9.95 6.74 -27.42
N GLU A 112 -10.37 7.87 -26.87
CA GLU A 112 -9.54 9.08 -26.85
C GLU A 112 -8.31 8.92 -25.97
N ASN A 113 -8.45 8.28 -24.81
CA ASN A 113 -7.32 7.97 -23.94
C ASN A 113 -6.33 6.99 -24.59
N LEU A 114 -6.82 5.93 -25.24
CA LEU A 114 -5.97 4.94 -25.92
C LEU A 114 -5.15 5.54 -27.06
N PHE A 115 -5.70 6.52 -27.79
CA PHE A 115 -5.06 7.13 -28.95
C PHE A 115 -4.50 8.54 -28.73
N ILE A 116 -4.45 9.03 -27.48
CA ILE A 116 -4.08 10.42 -27.18
C ILE A 116 -2.71 10.82 -27.72
N THR A 117 -1.76 9.89 -27.73
CA THR A 117 -0.39 10.12 -28.23
C THR A 117 -0.25 9.88 -29.74
N GLU A 118 -1.15 9.09 -30.35
CA GLU A 118 -1.06 8.65 -31.76
C GLU A 118 -2.42 8.57 -32.40
N MET A 119 -3.10 9.73 -32.51
CA MET A 119 -4.41 9.81 -33.14
C MET A 119 -4.37 9.39 -34.62
N LYS A 120 -5.22 8.43 -34.99
CA LYS A 120 -5.38 8.02 -36.39
C LYS A 120 -6.02 9.14 -37.21
N ARG A 121 -5.53 9.32 -38.41
CA ARG A 121 -6.02 10.35 -39.35
C ARG A 121 -6.60 9.74 -40.62
N THR A 122 -7.65 10.33 -41.11
CA THR A 122 -8.22 10.01 -42.44
C THR A 122 -7.29 10.49 -43.57
N LYS A 123 -7.59 10.08 -44.82
CA LYS A 123 -6.88 10.61 -45.99
C LYS A 123 -6.98 12.14 -46.10
N ALA A 124 -8.05 12.73 -45.58
CA ALA A 124 -8.27 14.19 -45.51
C ALA A 124 -7.55 14.85 -44.29
N LYS A 125 -6.67 14.16 -43.59
CA LYS A 125 -5.93 14.62 -42.41
C LYS A 125 -6.80 14.98 -41.18
N THR A 126 -8.09 14.68 -41.18
CA THR A 126 -8.98 14.81 -40.01
C THR A 126 -8.84 13.61 -39.11
N ILE A 127 -9.24 13.72 -37.82
CA ILE A 127 -9.19 12.62 -36.87
C ILE A 127 -10.18 11.53 -37.25
N ASP A 128 -9.70 10.30 -37.41
CA ASP A 128 -10.53 9.13 -37.77
C ASP A 128 -11.11 8.46 -36.50
N LYS A 129 -12.12 9.10 -35.93
CA LYS A 129 -12.81 8.60 -34.73
C LYS A 129 -13.44 7.22 -34.96
N LYS A 130 -13.91 6.91 -36.16
CA LYS A 130 -14.58 5.63 -36.49
C LYS A 130 -13.60 4.48 -36.38
N THR A 131 -12.42 4.60 -36.99
CA THR A 131 -11.36 3.59 -36.92
C THR A 131 -10.82 3.44 -35.50
N MET A 132 -10.59 4.54 -34.77
CA MET A 132 -10.12 4.49 -33.37
C MET A 132 -11.10 3.75 -32.45
N LYS A 133 -12.40 4.05 -32.57
CA LYS A 133 -13.44 3.35 -31.79
C LYS A 133 -13.50 1.85 -32.10
N LYS A 134 -13.41 1.51 -33.42
CA LYS A 134 -13.40 0.11 -33.84
C LYS A 134 -12.23 -0.65 -33.22
N ILE A 135 -11.01 -0.12 -33.35
CA ILE A 135 -9.80 -0.74 -32.76
C ILE A 135 -9.91 -0.85 -31.25
N ALA A 136 -10.38 0.20 -30.55
CA ALA A 136 -10.55 0.17 -29.10
C ALA A 136 -11.52 -0.96 -28.66
N ASN A 137 -12.67 -1.11 -29.33
CA ASN A 137 -13.62 -2.17 -29.02
C ASN A 137 -13.07 -3.57 -29.36
N GLU A 138 -12.29 -3.71 -30.43
CA GLU A 138 -11.61 -4.96 -30.78
C GLU A 138 -10.61 -5.36 -29.71
N GLN A 139 -9.83 -4.42 -29.20
CA GLN A 139 -8.88 -4.67 -28.10
C GLN A 139 -9.57 -5.05 -26.78
N LEU A 140 -10.65 -4.33 -26.41
CA LEU A 140 -11.45 -4.69 -25.24
C LEU A 140 -11.98 -6.12 -25.32
N LYS A 141 -12.50 -6.51 -26.50
CA LYS A 141 -13.04 -7.84 -26.75
C LYS A 141 -11.94 -8.91 -26.74
N GLU A 142 -10.79 -8.66 -27.37
CA GLU A 142 -9.64 -9.58 -27.40
C GLU A 142 -9.13 -9.91 -26.00
N LEU A 143 -9.15 -8.93 -25.09
CA LEU A 143 -8.71 -9.07 -23.71
C LEU A 143 -9.84 -9.50 -22.75
N GLY A 144 -11.04 -9.83 -23.27
CA GLY A 144 -12.18 -10.26 -22.47
C GLY A 144 -12.69 -9.21 -21.49
N ILE A 145 -12.49 -7.92 -21.79
CA ILE A 145 -12.92 -6.82 -20.94
C ILE A 145 -14.36 -6.43 -21.30
N GLU A 146 -15.24 -6.58 -20.32
CA GLU A 146 -16.66 -6.30 -20.42
C GLU A 146 -17.08 -5.20 -19.45
N GLY A 147 -18.28 -4.63 -19.65
CA GLY A 147 -18.91 -3.64 -18.76
C GLY A 147 -18.72 -2.18 -19.19
N PHE A 148 -17.91 -1.91 -20.20
CA PHE A 148 -17.77 -0.59 -20.85
C PHE A 148 -17.29 -0.73 -22.29
N ASP A 149 -17.43 0.34 -23.09
CA ASP A 149 -17.03 0.38 -24.49
C ASP A 149 -16.12 1.58 -24.82
N ALA A 150 -15.71 1.69 -26.07
CA ALA A 150 -14.83 2.75 -26.54
C ALA A 150 -15.39 4.17 -26.31
N ASN A 151 -16.72 4.35 -26.20
CA ASN A 151 -17.35 5.67 -26.00
C ASN A 151 -17.50 6.04 -24.53
N THR A 152 -17.30 5.12 -23.62
CA THR A 152 -17.46 5.36 -22.18
C THR A 152 -16.46 6.41 -21.69
N ILE A 153 -16.93 7.38 -20.93
CA ILE A 153 -16.08 8.42 -20.30
C ILE A 153 -15.30 7.78 -19.18
N VAL A 154 -13.96 7.88 -19.20
CA VAL A 154 -13.08 7.21 -18.24
C VAL A 154 -13.37 7.61 -16.80
N GLY A 155 -13.79 8.86 -16.56
CA GLY A 155 -14.15 9.36 -15.23
C GLY A 155 -15.32 8.65 -14.56
N THR A 156 -16.21 7.99 -15.33
CA THR A 156 -17.36 7.24 -14.79
C THR A 156 -17.01 5.80 -14.39
N LEU A 157 -15.81 5.33 -14.75
CA LEU A 157 -15.39 3.96 -14.52
C LEU A 157 -14.78 3.80 -13.11
N PRO A 158 -15.01 2.66 -12.45
CA PRO A 158 -14.27 2.27 -11.23
C PRO A 158 -12.76 2.23 -11.47
N MET A 159 -11.99 2.35 -10.38
CA MET A 159 -10.52 2.41 -10.44
C MET A 159 -9.90 1.21 -11.16
N GLY A 160 -10.38 -0.01 -10.88
CA GLY A 160 -9.87 -1.22 -11.52
C GLY A 160 -10.09 -1.24 -13.04
N GLN A 161 -11.23 -0.75 -13.53
CA GLN A 161 -11.47 -0.65 -14.97
C GLN A 161 -10.58 0.41 -15.64
N ARG A 162 -10.28 1.52 -14.94
CA ARG A 162 -9.30 2.51 -15.40
C ARG A 162 -7.90 1.91 -15.51
N GLN A 163 -7.49 1.09 -14.55
CA GLN A 163 -6.20 0.37 -14.59
C GLN A 163 -6.10 -0.52 -15.83
N LEU A 164 -7.16 -1.25 -16.17
CA LEU A 164 -7.19 -2.06 -17.40
C LEU A 164 -7.03 -1.21 -18.66
N ILE A 165 -7.57 0.01 -18.70
CA ILE A 165 -7.38 0.93 -19.86
C ILE A 165 -5.91 1.34 -20.01
N GLU A 166 -5.18 1.62 -18.90
CA GLU A 166 -3.74 1.91 -18.96
C GLU A 166 -2.95 0.71 -19.50
N ILE A 167 -3.31 -0.50 -19.10
CA ILE A 167 -2.68 -1.72 -19.61
C ILE A 167 -2.95 -1.89 -21.11
N ILE A 168 -4.19 -1.70 -21.56
CA ILE A 168 -4.52 -1.73 -23.00
C ILE A 168 -3.70 -0.70 -23.78
N LYS A 169 -3.56 0.49 -23.22
CA LYS A 169 -2.78 1.59 -23.84
C LYS A 169 -1.30 1.19 -23.99
N ALA A 170 -0.72 0.49 -23.00
CA ALA A 170 0.63 -0.06 -23.11
C ALA A 170 0.73 -1.17 -24.16
N ILE A 171 -0.25 -2.09 -24.20
CA ILE A 171 -0.31 -3.18 -25.18
C ILE A 171 -0.39 -2.66 -26.61
N MET A 172 -1.21 -1.64 -26.86
CA MET A 172 -1.39 -1.03 -28.19
C MET A 172 -0.13 -0.37 -28.74
N GLN A 173 0.90 -0.16 -27.92
CA GLN A 173 2.19 0.38 -28.36
C GLN A 173 3.12 -0.65 -29.02
N ASP A 174 2.66 -1.91 -29.20
CA ASP A 174 3.46 -3.05 -29.69
C ASP A 174 4.78 -3.24 -28.92
N ALA A 175 4.72 -3.06 -27.60
CA ALA A 175 5.86 -3.19 -26.73
C ALA A 175 6.40 -4.62 -26.72
N LYS A 176 7.73 -4.77 -26.65
CA LYS A 176 8.43 -6.02 -26.41
C LYS A 176 8.57 -6.29 -24.91
N ILE A 177 8.75 -5.22 -24.14
CA ILE A 177 8.86 -5.22 -22.69
C ILE A 177 7.77 -4.33 -22.11
N ILE A 178 7.03 -4.86 -21.13
CA ILE A 178 6.01 -4.11 -20.40
C ILE A 178 6.41 -4.06 -18.92
N VAL A 179 6.58 -2.86 -18.39
CA VAL A 179 6.82 -2.62 -16.97
C VAL A 179 5.49 -2.30 -16.30
N LEU A 180 5.14 -3.07 -15.29
CA LEU A 180 3.91 -2.93 -14.49
C LEU A 180 4.33 -2.50 -13.08
N ASP A 181 4.11 -1.22 -12.73
CA ASP A 181 4.50 -0.67 -11.42
C ASP A 181 3.28 -0.66 -10.48
N GLU A 182 3.28 -1.61 -9.52
CA GLU A 182 2.22 -1.84 -8.51
C GLU A 182 0.79 -1.90 -9.09
N PRO A 183 0.52 -2.68 -10.14
CA PRO A 183 -0.75 -2.63 -10.84
C PRO A 183 -1.92 -3.25 -10.06
N THR A 184 -1.67 -3.97 -8.96
CA THR A 184 -2.68 -4.71 -8.19
C THR A 184 -3.17 -3.97 -6.93
N THR A 185 -2.54 -2.89 -6.52
CA THR A 185 -2.77 -2.21 -5.23
C THR A 185 -4.20 -1.70 -5.05
N SER A 186 -4.89 -1.33 -6.14
CA SER A 186 -6.25 -0.78 -6.12
C SER A 186 -7.31 -1.69 -6.72
N LEU A 187 -6.97 -2.96 -6.98
CA LEU A 187 -7.83 -3.92 -7.66
C LEU A 187 -8.57 -4.85 -6.67
N SER A 188 -9.83 -5.14 -6.96
CA SER A 188 -10.55 -6.26 -6.35
C SER A 188 -9.99 -7.60 -6.83
N ASN A 189 -10.24 -8.70 -6.11
CA ASN A 189 -9.75 -10.04 -6.49
C ASN A 189 -10.15 -10.42 -7.92
N LYS A 190 -11.38 -10.13 -8.33
CA LYS A 190 -11.87 -10.39 -9.69
C LYS A 190 -11.12 -9.58 -10.77
N GLU A 191 -10.72 -8.36 -10.44
CA GLU A 191 -9.93 -7.51 -11.35
C GLU A 191 -8.47 -7.95 -11.39
N LYS A 192 -7.91 -8.44 -10.27
CA LYS A 192 -6.58 -9.06 -10.22
C LYS A 192 -6.51 -10.30 -11.11
N GLU A 193 -7.48 -11.22 -11.01
CA GLU A 193 -7.56 -12.41 -11.87
C GLU A 193 -7.57 -12.03 -13.37
N LYS A 194 -8.33 -10.99 -13.73
CA LYS A 194 -8.33 -10.48 -15.11
C LYS A 194 -6.97 -9.93 -15.53
N LEU A 195 -6.32 -9.13 -14.67
CA LEU A 195 -5.00 -8.60 -14.93
C LEU A 195 -3.99 -9.73 -15.19
N PHE A 196 -3.95 -10.72 -14.31
CA PHE A 196 -3.03 -11.86 -14.43
C PHE A 196 -3.33 -12.69 -15.67
N GLY A 197 -4.61 -12.90 -16.00
CA GLY A 197 -4.99 -13.55 -17.27
C GLY A 197 -4.47 -12.78 -18.50
N ILE A 198 -4.52 -11.45 -18.48
CA ILE A 198 -3.94 -10.60 -19.53
C ILE A 198 -2.42 -10.72 -19.58
N MET A 199 -1.74 -10.73 -18.42
CA MET A 199 -0.28 -10.88 -18.36
C MET A 199 0.17 -12.21 -18.98
N HIS A 200 -0.47 -13.33 -18.63
CA HIS A 200 -0.15 -14.64 -19.21
C HIS A 200 -0.45 -14.70 -20.72
N LEU A 201 -1.56 -14.11 -21.17
CA LEU A 201 -1.87 -14.03 -22.61
C LEU A 201 -0.79 -13.26 -23.38
N LEU A 202 -0.25 -12.19 -22.78
CA LEU A 202 0.84 -11.39 -23.38
C LEU A 202 2.15 -12.17 -23.39
N GLN A 203 2.42 -12.91 -22.34
CA GLN A 203 3.57 -13.79 -22.23
C GLN A 203 3.54 -14.88 -23.31
N GLU A 204 2.39 -15.54 -23.53
CA GLU A 204 2.18 -16.51 -24.62
C GLU A 204 2.40 -15.90 -26.01
N LYS A 205 2.12 -14.59 -26.16
CA LYS A 205 2.44 -13.81 -27.37
C LYS A 205 3.91 -13.38 -27.45
N GLY A 206 4.78 -13.86 -26.55
CA GLY A 206 6.21 -13.59 -26.53
C GLY A 206 6.60 -12.22 -25.97
N LYS A 207 5.71 -11.53 -25.26
CA LYS A 207 6.05 -10.28 -24.56
C LYS A 207 6.74 -10.62 -23.24
N SER A 208 7.74 -9.82 -22.86
CA SER A 208 8.44 -9.94 -21.58
C SER A 208 7.94 -8.86 -20.63
N MET A 209 7.89 -9.15 -19.33
CA MET A 209 7.33 -8.21 -18.35
C MET A 209 8.22 -8.05 -17.13
N ILE A 210 8.25 -6.85 -16.58
CA ILE A 210 8.76 -6.57 -15.23
C ILE A 210 7.56 -6.22 -14.37
N PHE A 211 7.24 -7.09 -13.41
CA PHE A 211 6.12 -6.93 -12.49
C PHE A 211 6.66 -6.45 -11.14
N ILE A 212 6.38 -5.19 -10.80
CA ILE A 212 6.77 -4.59 -9.54
C ILE A 212 5.59 -4.69 -8.59
N SER A 213 5.78 -5.36 -7.47
CA SER A 213 4.77 -5.49 -6.43
C SER A 213 5.42 -5.59 -5.05
N HIS A 214 4.69 -5.20 -4.03
CA HIS A 214 5.00 -5.48 -2.63
C HIS A 214 4.15 -6.66 -2.09
N ILE A 215 3.19 -7.16 -2.89
CA ILE A 215 2.35 -8.33 -2.56
C ILE A 215 3.09 -9.56 -3.08
N LEU A 216 3.76 -10.26 -2.17
CA LEU A 216 4.63 -11.38 -2.54
C LEU A 216 3.85 -12.58 -3.08
N GLU A 217 2.62 -12.80 -2.60
CA GLU A 217 1.73 -13.84 -3.10
C GLU A 217 1.51 -13.71 -4.60
N ASP A 218 1.17 -12.48 -5.08
CA ASP A 218 0.99 -12.18 -6.51
C ASP A 218 2.29 -12.46 -7.31
N VAL A 219 3.46 -12.16 -6.71
CA VAL A 219 4.77 -12.36 -7.35
C VAL A 219 5.13 -13.84 -7.45
N PHE A 220 4.95 -14.60 -6.37
CA PHE A 220 5.26 -16.04 -6.35
C PHE A 220 4.34 -16.85 -7.27
N GLU A 221 3.08 -16.42 -7.42
CA GLU A 221 2.10 -17.13 -8.25
C GLU A 221 2.30 -16.86 -9.74
N HIS A 222 2.77 -15.64 -10.11
CA HIS A 222 2.72 -15.21 -11.51
C HIS A 222 4.08 -14.88 -12.14
N CYS A 223 5.19 -14.89 -11.38
CA CYS A 223 6.52 -14.60 -11.91
C CYS A 223 7.42 -15.85 -11.94
N GLU A 224 8.23 -16.00 -12.98
CA GLU A 224 9.20 -17.08 -13.08
C GLU A 224 10.47 -16.83 -12.28
N GLU A 225 10.95 -15.59 -12.28
CA GLU A 225 12.09 -15.16 -11.47
C GLU A 225 11.72 -13.97 -10.58
N ILE A 226 12.40 -13.89 -9.45
CA ILE A 226 12.24 -12.81 -8.47
C ILE A 226 13.58 -12.13 -8.26
N ALA A 227 13.63 -10.83 -8.52
CA ALA A 227 14.77 -9.97 -8.20
C ALA A 227 14.44 -9.15 -6.95
N VAL A 228 15.29 -9.22 -5.94
CA VAL A 228 15.14 -8.48 -4.68
C VAL A 228 16.05 -7.26 -4.70
N LEU A 229 15.45 -6.08 -4.64
CA LEU A 229 16.14 -4.79 -4.57
C LEU A 229 16.08 -4.24 -3.14
N ARG A 230 17.23 -3.93 -2.54
CA ARG A 230 17.34 -3.32 -1.22
C ARG A 230 18.43 -2.28 -1.18
N ASP A 231 18.16 -1.11 -0.62
CA ASP A 231 19.12 -0.02 -0.42
C ASP A 231 19.92 0.36 -1.68
N GLY A 232 19.29 0.25 -2.86
CA GLY A 232 19.89 0.56 -4.16
C GLY A 232 20.78 -0.53 -4.75
N GLU A 233 20.68 -1.79 -4.27
CA GLU A 233 21.46 -2.94 -4.73
C GLU A 233 20.54 -4.14 -5.01
N ILE A 234 20.84 -4.94 -6.06
CA ILE A 234 20.18 -6.23 -6.25
C ILE A 234 20.82 -7.25 -5.30
N ILE A 235 20.06 -7.71 -4.33
CA ILE A 235 20.49 -8.68 -3.32
C ILE A 235 20.48 -10.09 -3.89
N SER A 236 19.48 -10.42 -4.70
CA SER A 236 19.36 -11.71 -5.41
C SER A 236 18.46 -11.57 -6.63
N GLN A 237 18.69 -12.43 -7.63
CA GLN A 237 17.75 -12.75 -8.69
C GLN A 237 17.74 -14.27 -8.83
N LYS A 238 16.59 -14.91 -8.54
CA LYS A 238 16.43 -16.36 -8.49
C LYS A 238 15.07 -16.75 -9.07
N LYS A 239 14.94 -18.02 -9.50
CA LYS A 239 13.63 -18.57 -9.86
C LYS A 239 12.70 -18.55 -8.64
N ALA A 240 11.41 -18.25 -8.86
CA ALA A 240 10.41 -18.29 -7.80
C ALA A 240 10.36 -19.67 -7.11
N SER A 241 10.58 -20.74 -7.87
CA SER A 241 10.62 -22.12 -7.34
C SER A 241 11.86 -22.45 -6.49
N GLU A 242 12.91 -21.64 -6.53
CA GLU A 242 14.18 -21.84 -5.82
C GLU A 242 14.32 -20.97 -4.56
N THR A 243 13.29 -20.18 -4.22
CA THR A 243 13.25 -19.33 -3.04
C THR A 243 11.93 -19.48 -2.29
N THR A 244 11.84 -18.90 -1.11
CA THR A 244 10.64 -18.90 -0.29
C THR A 244 10.22 -17.48 0.09
N ASN A 245 8.95 -17.30 0.44
CA ASN A 245 8.42 -16.01 0.90
C ASN A 245 9.25 -15.45 2.07
N ALA A 246 9.59 -16.29 3.05
CA ALA A 246 10.42 -15.91 4.20
C ALA A 246 11.84 -15.47 3.80
N GLU A 247 12.47 -16.14 2.81
CA GLU A 247 13.80 -15.76 2.31
C GLU A 247 13.76 -14.42 1.57
N VAL A 248 12.75 -14.22 0.72
CA VAL A 248 12.57 -12.95 0.00
C VAL A 248 12.34 -11.80 0.98
N ILE A 249 11.47 -11.96 1.98
CA ILE A 249 11.23 -10.96 3.03
C ILE A 249 12.53 -10.65 3.79
N LYS A 250 13.29 -11.68 4.19
CA LYS A 250 14.59 -11.51 4.86
C LYS A 250 15.56 -10.68 4.02
N GLN A 251 15.62 -10.94 2.72
CA GLN A 251 16.48 -10.21 1.80
C GLN A 251 16.00 -8.76 1.59
N MET A 252 14.69 -8.52 1.51
CA MET A 252 14.11 -7.19 1.38
C MET A 252 14.40 -6.31 2.59
N VAL A 253 14.21 -6.85 3.81
CA VAL A 253 14.31 -6.09 5.07
C VAL A 253 15.74 -6.07 5.64
N GLY A 254 16.58 -7.04 5.25
CA GLY A 254 18.00 -7.10 5.65
C GLY A 254 18.29 -7.60 7.06
N ARG A 255 17.28 -8.05 7.77
CA ARG A 255 17.38 -8.68 9.11
C ARG A 255 16.47 -9.91 9.16
N GLU A 256 16.80 -10.86 10.02
CA GLU A 256 15.90 -11.99 10.28
C GLU A 256 14.64 -11.45 10.96
N LEU A 257 13.54 -11.41 10.23
CA LEU A 257 12.22 -11.30 10.83
C LEU A 257 11.81 -12.72 11.20
N ASN A 258 12.27 -13.19 12.36
CA ASN A 258 11.86 -14.48 12.90
C ASN A 258 10.34 -14.53 13.16
N ASN A 259 9.71 -13.37 13.15
CA ASN A 259 8.26 -13.20 13.21
C ASN A 259 7.88 -11.85 12.59
N ILE A 260 7.03 -11.83 11.57
CA ILE A 260 6.50 -10.60 10.97
C ILE A 260 5.69 -9.81 12.01
N TYR A 261 5.08 -10.53 12.93
CA TYR A 261 4.28 -9.96 14.02
C TYR A 261 5.11 -10.04 15.32
N PRO A 262 5.69 -8.92 15.79
CA PRO A 262 6.43 -8.91 17.04
C PRO A 262 5.51 -9.24 18.21
N THR A 263 5.92 -10.17 19.05
CA THR A 263 5.21 -10.50 20.28
C THR A 263 5.89 -9.82 21.46
N VAL A 264 5.10 -9.23 22.34
CA VAL A 264 5.58 -8.59 23.58
C VAL A 264 4.82 -9.19 24.76
N GLU A 265 5.54 -9.57 25.79
CA GLU A 265 4.93 -9.91 27.07
C GLU A 265 4.29 -8.66 27.68
N LYS A 266 3.00 -8.72 27.94
CA LYS A 266 2.20 -7.64 28.51
C LYS A 266 1.16 -8.20 29.46
N GLU A 267 0.75 -7.39 30.42
CA GLU A 267 -0.32 -7.71 31.35
C GLU A 267 -1.64 -7.13 30.83
N ILE A 268 -2.63 -7.98 30.65
CA ILE A 268 -4.00 -7.56 30.35
C ILE A 268 -4.71 -7.32 31.67
N GLY A 269 -5.17 -6.08 31.86
CA GLY A 269 -5.86 -5.65 33.08
C GLY A 269 -7.38 -5.85 33.02
N GLU A 270 -8.08 -5.04 33.82
CA GLU A 270 -9.54 -5.03 33.85
C GLU A 270 -10.14 -4.33 32.62
N VAL A 271 -11.47 -4.48 32.42
CA VAL A 271 -12.20 -3.80 31.36
C VAL A 271 -12.07 -2.28 31.55
N ALA A 272 -11.50 -1.62 30.57
CA ALA A 272 -11.23 -0.18 30.59
C ALA A 272 -12.22 0.61 29.70
N PHE A 273 -12.47 0.13 28.49
CA PHE A 273 -13.39 0.78 27.57
C PHE A 273 -14.62 -0.11 27.33
N VAL A 274 -15.80 0.50 27.34
CA VAL A 274 -17.07 -0.19 27.10
C VAL A 274 -17.92 0.63 26.15
N ALA A 275 -18.39 -0.01 25.09
CA ALA A 275 -19.45 0.49 24.23
C ALA A 275 -20.66 -0.42 24.33
N LYS A 276 -21.85 0.12 24.58
CA LYS A 276 -23.09 -0.64 24.73
C LYS A 276 -24.20 -0.02 23.91
N ASP A 277 -24.98 -0.91 23.27
CA ASP A 277 -26.22 -0.57 22.56
C ASP A 277 -26.02 0.53 21.51
N ILE A 278 -24.85 0.55 20.85
CA ILE A 278 -24.54 1.55 19.82
C ILE A 278 -25.43 1.29 18.61
N CYS A 279 -26.26 2.30 18.27
CA CYS A 279 -27.14 2.28 17.12
C CYS A 279 -26.81 3.42 16.17
N GLN A 280 -26.88 3.16 14.88
CA GLN A 280 -26.83 4.17 13.82
C GLN A 280 -27.99 3.93 12.84
N GLU A 281 -28.82 4.93 12.65
CA GLU A 281 -30.00 4.82 11.80
C GLU A 281 -29.67 4.34 10.39
N GLY A 282 -30.36 3.31 9.93
CA GLY A 282 -30.19 2.72 8.60
C GLY A 282 -28.93 1.87 8.42
N ARG A 283 -28.12 1.65 9.47
CA ARG A 283 -26.89 0.84 9.37
C ARG A 283 -26.86 -0.32 10.37
N PHE A 284 -26.77 -0.05 11.65
CA PHE A 284 -26.68 -1.10 12.66
C PHE A 284 -27.43 -0.75 13.94
N GLU A 285 -27.80 -1.81 14.65
CA GLU A 285 -28.56 -1.73 15.90
C GLU A 285 -27.87 -2.58 16.98
N ASN A 286 -27.78 -2.04 18.20
CA ASN A 286 -27.31 -2.74 19.41
C ASN A 286 -25.91 -3.35 19.28
N LEU A 287 -24.97 -2.64 18.66
CA LEU A 287 -23.58 -3.05 18.66
C LEU A 287 -22.90 -2.70 19.99
N GLY A 288 -22.04 -3.60 20.48
CA GLY A 288 -21.29 -3.36 21.68
C GLY A 288 -19.96 -4.12 21.68
N LEU A 289 -19.00 -3.60 22.43
CA LEU A 289 -17.73 -4.25 22.72
C LEU A 289 -17.14 -3.75 24.03
N GLU A 290 -16.23 -4.55 24.56
CA GLU A 290 -15.43 -4.19 25.73
C GLU A 290 -13.95 -4.40 25.41
N ILE A 291 -13.08 -3.48 25.86
CA ILE A 291 -11.63 -3.58 25.70
C ILE A 291 -10.98 -3.48 27.08
N ARG A 292 -10.08 -4.40 27.38
CA ARG A 292 -9.33 -4.42 28.63
C ARG A 292 -8.09 -3.51 28.56
N GLU A 293 -7.58 -3.11 29.69
CA GLU A 293 -6.33 -2.35 29.77
C GLU A 293 -5.15 -3.20 29.26
N GLY A 294 -4.35 -2.65 28.32
CA GLY A 294 -3.25 -3.37 27.69
C GLY A 294 -3.67 -4.41 26.63
N GLU A 295 -4.96 -4.56 26.36
CA GLU A 295 -5.47 -5.48 25.33
C GLU A 295 -5.35 -4.88 23.93
N ILE A 296 -4.99 -5.74 22.98
CA ILE A 296 -5.16 -5.49 21.54
C ILE A 296 -6.35 -6.32 21.06
N LEU A 297 -7.49 -5.69 20.88
CA LEU A 297 -8.72 -6.28 20.36
C LEU A 297 -8.75 -6.12 18.83
N GLY A 298 -8.91 -7.21 18.10
CA GLY A 298 -9.10 -7.20 16.65
C GLY A 298 -10.59 -7.11 16.28
N LEU A 299 -10.91 -6.40 15.20
CA LEU A 299 -12.23 -6.45 14.57
C LEU A 299 -12.07 -6.83 13.10
N PHE A 300 -12.40 -8.07 12.79
CA PHE A 300 -12.42 -8.61 11.44
C PHE A 300 -13.79 -8.49 10.79
N GLY A 301 -13.83 -8.42 9.47
CA GLY A 301 -15.06 -8.51 8.67
C GLY A 301 -14.77 -8.29 7.21
N LEU A 302 -15.64 -8.79 6.34
CA LEU A 302 -15.52 -8.59 4.90
C LEU A 302 -15.80 -7.13 4.52
N MET A 303 -15.42 -6.75 3.30
CA MET A 303 -15.70 -5.41 2.77
C MET A 303 -17.20 -5.10 2.85
N GLY A 304 -17.53 -3.94 3.42
CA GLY A 304 -18.92 -3.54 3.66
C GLY A 304 -19.56 -4.13 4.92
N ALA A 305 -18.80 -4.77 5.81
CA ALA A 305 -19.32 -5.31 7.07
C ALA A 305 -19.71 -4.23 8.11
N GLY A 306 -19.31 -2.97 7.91
CA GLY A 306 -19.64 -1.84 8.81
C GLY A 306 -18.55 -1.50 9.84
N ARG A 307 -17.36 -2.07 9.71
CA ARG A 307 -16.23 -1.91 10.68
C ARG A 307 -15.81 -0.45 10.87
N THR A 308 -15.45 0.22 9.75
CA THR A 308 -15.02 1.63 9.74
C THR A 308 -16.10 2.54 10.30
N GLU A 309 -17.36 2.32 9.88
CA GLU A 309 -18.50 3.08 10.35
C GLU A 309 -18.70 2.93 11.86
N PHE A 310 -18.53 1.72 12.39
CA PHE A 310 -18.61 1.48 13.82
C PHE A 310 -17.51 2.22 14.59
N LEU A 311 -16.23 2.16 14.14
CA LEU A 311 -15.15 2.93 14.75
C LEU A 311 -15.43 4.44 14.72
N ARG A 312 -15.93 4.96 13.60
CA ARG A 312 -16.27 6.37 13.43
C ARG A 312 -17.35 6.80 14.42
N CYS A 313 -18.33 5.94 14.68
CA CYS A 313 -19.36 6.18 15.72
C CYS A 313 -18.75 6.18 17.13
N LEU A 314 -17.87 5.23 17.45
CA LEU A 314 -17.22 5.17 18.76
C LEU A 314 -16.35 6.40 19.05
N PHE A 315 -15.76 7.01 18.04
CA PHE A 315 -14.97 8.23 18.18
C PHE A 315 -15.80 9.52 18.01
N GLY A 316 -17.08 9.39 17.66
CA GLY A 316 -17.99 10.51 17.47
C GLY A 316 -17.78 11.31 16.18
N VAL A 317 -17.14 10.73 15.16
CA VAL A 317 -17.05 11.32 13.81
C VAL A 317 -18.40 11.22 13.12
N ASP A 318 -19.02 10.04 13.19
CA ASP A 318 -20.39 9.81 12.73
C ASP A 318 -21.33 9.80 13.93
N PRO A 319 -22.55 10.40 13.80
CA PRO A 319 -23.50 10.44 14.91
C PRO A 319 -24.08 9.05 15.20
N ILE A 320 -24.33 8.79 16.46
CA ILE A 320 -25.14 7.63 16.91
C ILE A 320 -26.56 8.08 17.22
N SER A 321 -27.51 7.19 17.02
CA SER A 321 -28.92 7.43 17.40
C SER A 321 -29.20 7.04 18.84
N GLU A 322 -28.57 5.96 19.31
CA GLU A 322 -28.68 5.44 20.68
C GLU A 322 -27.35 4.79 21.08
N GLY A 323 -27.12 4.61 22.40
CA GLY A 323 -25.99 3.90 22.96
C GLY A 323 -25.12 4.74 23.86
N HIS A 324 -24.23 4.04 24.58
CA HIS A 324 -23.35 4.64 25.58
C HIS A 324 -21.92 4.15 25.41
N ILE A 325 -20.96 5.05 25.61
CA ILE A 325 -19.56 4.69 25.76
C ILE A 325 -19.02 5.17 27.10
N SER A 326 -18.17 4.37 27.70
CA SER A 326 -17.53 4.72 28.95
C SER A 326 -16.05 4.28 29.00
N TYR A 327 -15.26 5.00 29.76
CA TYR A 327 -13.88 4.67 30.07
C TYR A 327 -13.69 4.58 31.57
N LYS A 328 -13.23 3.41 32.07
CA LYS A 328 -13.09 3.12 33.52
C LYS A 328 -14.34 3.51 34.32
N GLY A 329 -15.50 3.19 33.79
CA GLY A 329 -16.79 3.49 34.41
C GLY A 329 -17.28 4.94 34.31
N GLN A 330 -16.50 5.83 33.72
CA GLN A 330 -16.92 7.22 33.46
C GLN A 330 -17.52 7.31 32.06
N GLU A 331 -18.78 7.73 31.99
CA GLU A 331 -19.48 7.93 30.73
C GLU A 331 -18.88 9.11 29.92
N ILE A 332 -18.73 8.92 28.62
CA ILE A 332 -18.26 9.93 27.68
C ILE A 332 -19.48 10.46 26.90
N ALA A 333 -20.00 11.60 27.32
CA ALA A 333 -21.15 12.24 26.71
C ALA A 333 -20.95 13.76 26.62
N PRO A 334 -21.38 14.41 25.52
CA PRO A 334 -21.81 13.79 24.26
C PRO A 334 -20.64 13.13 23.53
N ILE A 335 -20.94 12.09 22.73
CA ILE A 335 -19.92 11.41 21.92
C ILE A 335 -19.59 12.32 20.74
N THR A 336 -18.48 13.03 20.85
CA THR A 336 -17.91 13.92 19.83
C THR A 336 -16.41 13.78 19.79
N PRO A 337 -15.73 14.03 18.65
CA PRO A 337 -14.28 13.89 18.57
C PRO A 337 -13.53 14.69 19.65
N ILE A 338 -14.00 15.93 19.94
CA ILE A 338 -13.40 16.78 20.97
C ILE A 338 -13.48 16.12 22.36
N ASN A 339 -14.64 15.60 22.72
CA ASN A 339 -14.80 14.92 24.01
C ASN A 339 -14.04 13.59 24.07
N CYS A 340 -14.01 12.83 23.00
CA CYS A 340 -13.22 11.61 22.91
C CYS A 340 -11.73 11.89 23.12
N ILE A 341 -11.18 12.89 22.44
CA ILE A 341 -9.78 13.31 22.60
C ILE A 341 -9.50 13.77 24.06
N LYS A 342 -10.39 14.58 24.66
CA LYS A 342 -10.25 15.02 26.05
C LYS A 342 -10.27 13.87 27.06
N ASN A 343 -10.96 12.79 26.75
CA ASN A 343 -11.02 11.57 27.55
C ASN A 343 -9.92 10.56 27.18
N GLY A 344 -8.88 10.98 26.45
CA GLY A 344 -7.72 10.15 26.17
C GLY A 344 -7.95 9.11 25.07
N MET A 345 -8.81 9.39 24.12
CA MET A 345 -9.03 8.53 22.95
C MET A 345 -8.30 9.07 21.73
N ALA A 346 -7.80 8.19 20.89
CA ALA A 346 -7.15 8.48 19.62
C ALA A 346 -7.77 7.66 18.49
N PHE A 347 -7.81 8.23 17.29
CA PHE A 347 -8.33 7.56 16.11
C PHE A 347 -7.37 7.71 14.92
N ILE A 348 -6.88 6.57 14.44
CA ILE A 348 -6.10 6.47 13.20
C ILE A 348 -7.02 5.96 12.11
N THR A 349 -7.24 6.79 11.09
CA THR A 349 -8.18 6.56 10.00
C THR A 349 -7.54 5.74 8.88
N GLU A 350 -8.35 5.00 8.11
CA GLU A 350 -7.92 4.20 6.97
C GLU A 350 -7.18 5.05 5.92
N ASN A 351 -7.71 6.23 5.58
CA ASN A 351 -7.11 7.11 4.58
C ASN A 351 -6.22 8.19 5.21
N ARG A 352 -4.95 7.84 5.49
CA ARG A 352 -4.00 8.76 6.10
C ARG A 352 -3.77 10.06 5.33
N ARG A 353 -3.91 10.04 3.98
CA ARG A 353 -3.61 11.20 3.13
C ARG A 353 -4.73 12.24 3.13
N GLU A 354 -5.98 11.80 3.24
CA GLU A 354 -7.15 12.67 3.18
C GLU A 354 -7.64 13.06 4.57
N GLU A 355 -7.55 12.15 5.55
CA GLU A 355 -8.12 12.33 6.88
C GLU A 355 -7.04 12.39 7.98
N GLY A 356 -5.92 11.70 7.80
CA GLY A 356 -4.89 11.54 8.84
C GLY A 356 -3.87 12.68 8.90
N LEU A 357 -3.51 13.29 7.76
CA LEU A 357 -2.38 14.20 7.61
C LEU A 357 -2.74 15.44 6.80
N MET A 358 -2.14 16.58 7.14
CA MET A 358 -2.10 17.76 6.28
C MET A 358 -0.89 17.65 5.34
N MET A 359 -1.07 17.00 4.18
CA MET A 359 0.00 16.62 3.25
C MET A 359 0.98 17.74 2.85
N PRO A 360 0.54 19.00 2.57
CA PRO A 360 1.44 20.10 2.24
C PRO A 360 2.23 20.67 3.43
N LYS A 361 1.84 20.29 4.67
CA LYS A 361 2.45 20.80 5.89
C LYS A 361 3.67 19.98 6.31
N THR A 362 4.51 20.59 7.14
CA THR A 362 5.72 19.94 7.66
C THR A 362 5.39 18.79 8.62
N ILE A 363 6.38 17.92 8.87
CA ILE A 363 6.27 16.86 9.88
C ILE A 363 5.94 17.48 11.24
N LYS A 364 6.64 18.57 11.60
CA LYS A 364 6.46 19.29 12.84
C LYS A 364 5.02 19.76 13.04
N GLU A 365 4.44 20.44 12.03
CA GLU A 365 3.06 20.92 12.08
C GLU A 365 2.04 19.79 12.22
N ASN A 366 2.29 18.63 11.59
CA ASN A 366 1.42 17.46 11.68
C ASN A 366 1.51 16.79 13.06
N VAL A 367 2.71 16.58 13.60
CA VAL A 367 2.93 15.89 14.89
C VAL A 367 2.23 16.62 16.04
N VAL A 368 2.31 17.95 16.09
CA VAL A 368 1.76 18.72 17.21
C VAL A 368 0.26 19.03 17.09
N MET A 369 -0.37 18.70 15.97
CA MET A 369 -1.73 19.15 15.65
C MET A 369 -2.78 18.72 16.69
N ALA A 370 -2.72 17.48 17.20
CA ALA A 370 -3.64 17.00 18.21
C ALA A 370 -3.35 17.55 19.61
N SER A 371 -2.17 18.16 19.82
CA SER A 371 -1.65 18.64 21.11
C SER A 371 -1.45 20.16 21.13
N LEU A 372 -2.10 20.90 20.24
CA LEU A 372 -1.94 22.36 20.17
C LEU A 372 -2.26 23.04 21.50
N ASP A 373 -3.29 22.60 22.21
CA ASP A 373 -3.66 23.15 23.52
C ASP A 373 -2.55 23.01 24.57
N ASP A 374 -1.73 21.95 24.47
CA ASP A 374 -0.66 21.63 25.42
C ASP A 374 0.61 22.44 25.14
N ILE A 375 0.80 22.88 23.88
CA ILE A 375 1.97 23.65 23.45
C ILE A 375 1.72 25.14 23.30
N CYS A 376 0.49 25.60 23.49
CA CYS A 376 0.17 27.00 23.42
C CYS A 376 0.34 27.68 24.79
N ASP A 377 1.07 28.80 24.82
CA ASP A 377 1.10 29.72 25.94
C ASP A 377 0.06 30.80 25.66
N LYS A 378 -1.09 30.74 26.34
CA LYS A 378 -2.29 31.55 26.05
C LYS A 378 -2.82 31.29 24.64
N SER A 379 -2.64 32.24 23.71
CA SER A 379 -3.11 32.13 22.32
C SER A 379 -1.98 31.94 21.30
N PHE A 380 -0.75 31.78 21.76
CA PHE A 380 0.43 31.67 20.89
C PHE A 380 1.12 30.31 21.05
N ILE A 381 1.50 29.72 19.92
CA ILE A 381 2.29 28.47 19.91
C ILE A 381 3.68 28.77 20.48
N ASN A 382 4.05 27.99 21.50
CA ASN A 382 5.41 27.99 22.03
C ASN A 382 6.32 27.19 21.11
N ARG A 383 7.13 27.89 20.33
CA ARG A 383 8.00 27.31 19.31
C ARG A 383 9.05 26.36 19.86
N GLN A 384 9.49 26.56 21.09
CA GLN A 384 10.44 25.68 21.74
C GLN A 384 9.78 24.35 22.10
N LYS A 385 8.63 24.37 22.79
CA LYS A 385 7.83 23.17 23.10
C LYS A 385 7.45 22.41 21.83
N GLU A 386 7.04 23.14 20.77
CA GLU A 386 6.72 22.56 19.47
C GLU A 386 7.89 21.74 18.90
N SER A 387 9.12 22.30 18.91
CA SER A 387 10.31 21.62 18.41
C SER A 387 10.74 20.45 19.29
N GLU A 388 10.80 20.63 20.62
CA GLU A 388 11.17 19.59 21.58
C GLU A 388 10.24 18.38 21.47
N ASN A 389 8.92 18.60 21.41
CA ASN A 389 7.92 17.54 21.26
C ASN A 389 8.05 16.82 19.91
N THR A 390 8.31 17.57 18.84
CA THR A 390 8.52 17.00 17.51
C THR A 390 9.76 16.12 17.49
N ASP A 391 10.89 16.61 18.01
CA ASP A 391 12.16 15.87 18.02
C ASP A 391 12.06 14.59 18.88
N LYS A 392 11.32 14.67 20.01
CA LYS A 392 10.99 13.49 20.84
C LYS A 392 10.28 12.43 20.00
N ILE A 393 9.18 12.78 19.35
CA ILE A 393 8.36 11.84 18.56
C ILE A 393 9.11 11.30 17.34
N VAL A 394 9.82 12.16 16.61
CA VAL A 394 10.61 11.75 15.43
C VAL A 394 11.66 10.71 15.83
N LYS A 395 12.32 10.88 16.98
CA LYS A 395 13.30 9.95 17.51
C LYS A 395 12.64 8.66 18.01
N GLU A 396 11.58 8.76 18.79
CA GLU A 396 10.87 7.63 19.41
C GLU A 396 10.30 6.69 18.34
N LEU A 397 9.62 7.24 17.32
CA LEU A 397 9.02 6.47 16.23
C LEU A 397 9.97 6.25 15.05
N ARG A 398 11.22 6.68 15.17
CA ARG A 398 12.25 6.53 14.12
C ARG A 398 11.76 7.02 12.75
N VAL A 399 11.16 8.21 12.71
CA VAL A 399 10.72 8.82 11.44
C VAL A 399 11.94 9.23 10.63
N LYS A 400 12.09 8.69 9.43
CA LYS A 400 13.22 9.04 8.54
C LYS A 400 12.95 10.42 7.91
N THR A 401 13.70 11.43 8.33
CA THR A 401 13.61 12.82 7.86
C THR A 401 14.97 13.49 7.90
N PHE A 402 15.19 14.46 7.01
CA PHE A 402 16.39 15.31 7.05
C PHE A 402 16.20 16.53 7.98
N ASP A 403 14.98 17.05 8.09
CA ASP A 403 14.62 18.18 8.96
C ASP A 403 13.09 18.21 9.14
N PRO A 404 12.55 17.83 10.32
CA PRO A 404 11.11 17.76 10.53
C PRO A 404 10.41 19.12 10.45
N SER A 405 11.16 20.23 10.57
CA SER A 405 10.63 21.60 10.48
C SER A 405 10.51 22.11 9.04
N LYS A 406 11.16 21.46 8.08
CA LYS A 406 11.19 21.88 6.68
C LYS A 406 10.57 20.84 5.74
N GLN A 407 10.67 19.56 6.06
CA GLN A 407 10.19 18.51 5.20
C GLN A 407 8.66 18.40 5.28
N ALA A 408 7.99 18.64 4.16
CA ALA A 408 6.56 18.38 4.02
C ALA A 408 6.26 16.88 4.03
N VAL A 409 5.15 16.48 4.66
CA VAL A 409 4.77 15.07 4.82
C VAL A 409 4.51 14.38 3.49
N ILE A 410 4.10 15.11 2.46
CA ILE A 410 3.91 14.57 1.11
C ILE A 410 5.18 13.93 0.53
N ASN A 411 6.35 14.37 0.97
CA ASN A 411 7.67 13.87 0.51
C ASN A 411 8.18 12.67 1.33
N LEU A 412 7.38 12.12 2.24
CA LEU A 412 7.73 10.93 3.00
C LEU A 412 7.22 9.66 2.31
N SER A 413 7.91 8.54 2.54
CA SER A 413 7.38 7.21 2.22
C SER A 413 6.10 6.90 3.01
N GLY A 414 5.27 5.97 2.52
CA GLY A 414 4.03 5.57 3.17
C GLY A 414 4.21 5.17 4.64
N GLY A 415 5.23 4.37 4.94
CA GLY A 415 5.55 3.98 6.31
C GLY A 415 5.92 5.16 7.21
N ASN A 416 6.72 6.12 6.70
CA ASN A 416 7.06 7.31 7.48
C ASN A 416 5.85 8.26 7.64
N GLN A 417 4.97 8.37 6.63
CA GLN A 417 3.69 9.08 6.77
C GLN A 417 2.85 8.46 7.89
N GLN A 418 2.74 7.13 7.93
CA GLN A 418 1.99 6.42 8.96
C GLN A 418 2.57 6.65 10.36
N LYS A 419 3.89 6.65 10.50
CA LYS A 419 4.55 6.99 11.77
C LYS A 419 4.25 8.43 12.22
N VAL A 420 4.13 9.38 11.30
CA VAL A 420 3.72 10.75 11.63
C VAL A 420 2.27 10.78 12.11
N VAL A 421 1.37 9.97 11.52
CA VAL A 421 -0.02 9.81 12.03
C VAL A 421 -0.02 9.26 13.45
N PHE A 422 0.76 8.19 13.73
CA PHE A 422 0.92 7.68 15.10
C PHE A 422 1.51 8.75 16.03
N GLY A 423 2.55 9.45 15.58
CA GLY A 423 3.23 10.49 16.36
C GLY A 423 2.32 11.64 16.80
N LYS A 424 1.40 12.05 15.93
CA LYS A 424 0.36 13.05 16.24
C LYS A 424 -0.46 12.64 17.46
N TRP A 425 -0.79 11.36 17.59
CA TRP A 425 -1.60 10.84 18.70
C TRP A 425 -0.76 10.45 19.89
N VAL A 426 0.38 9.79 19.70
CA VAL A 426 1.28 9.35 20.78
C VAL A 426 1.71 10.53 21.66
N LEU A 427 1.93 11.70 21.05
CA LEU A 427 2.26 12.93 21.78
C LEU A 427 1.20 13.33 22.80
N LYS A 428 -0.07 12.97 22.57
CA LYS A 428 -1.21 13.25 23.47
C LYS A 428 -1.35 12.20 24.59
N GLU A 429 -0.53 11.14 24.57
CA GLU A 429 -0.53 10.03 25.52
C GLU A 429 -1.93 9.41 25.75
N PRO A 430 -2.65 9.01 24.67
CA PRO A 430 -3.99 8.49 24.80
C PRO A 430 -3.99 7.11 25.49
N LYS A 431 -5.12 6.79 26.12
CA LYS A 431 -5.33 5.52 26.82
C LYS A 431 -6.09 4.52 25.96
N ILE A 432 -6.76 5.00 24.92
CA ILE A 432 -7.54 4.19 23.98
C ILE A 432 -7.13 4.58 22.57
N PHE A 433 -6.80 3.56 21.76
CA PHE A 433 -6.52 3.74 20.35
C PHE A 433 -7.52 2.97 19.49
N PHE A 434 -8.15 3.65 18.56
CA PHE A 434 -8.89 3.07 17.46
C PHE A 434 -8.04 3.15 16.21
N LEU A 435 -7.73 1.99 15.61
CA LEU A 435 -6.83 1.86 14.49
C LEU A 435 -7.60 1.23 13.31
N ASP A 436 -7.90 2.01 12.29
CA ASP A 436 -8.58 1.54 11.09
C ASP A 436 -7.57 1.30 9.98
N GLU A 437 -7.36 0.02 9.63
CA GLU A 437 -6.40 -0.44 8.61
C GLU A 437 -4.99 0.21 8.78
N PRO A 438 -4.36 0.11 9.98
CA PRO A 438 -3.18 0.92 10.34
C PRO A 438 -1.95 0.65 9.47
N THR A 439 -1.90 -0.46 8.76
CA THR A 439 -0.77 -0.87 7.91
C THR A 439 -1.08 -0.85 6.42
N ARG A 440 -2.27 -0.38 6.03
CA ARG A 440 -2.68 -0.35 4.62
C ARG A 440 -1.77 0.52 3.76
N GLY A 441 -1.28 -0.06 2.65
CA GLY A 441 -0.38 0.63 1.73
C GLY A 441 0.98 1.00 2.33
N VAL A 442 1.47 0.15 3.23
CA VAL A 442 2.78 0.24 3.86
C VAL A 442 3.58 -1.00 3.49
N ASP A 443 4.87 -0.83 3.28
CA ASP A 443 5.77 -1.97 3.00
C ASP A 443 6.00 -2.88 4.22
N VAL A 444 6.48 -4.10 3.97
CA VAL A 444 6.63 -5.14 5.01
C VAL A 444 7.51 -4.70 6.18
N GLY A 445 8.61 -3.98 5.89
CA GLY A 445 9.50 -3.50 6.94
C GLY A 445 8.86 -2.42 7.81
N ALA A 446 8.10 -1.50 7.18
CA ALA A 446 7.37 -0.48 7.91
C ALA A 446 6.16 -1.08 8.66
N LYS A 447 5.49 -2.14 8.14
CA LYS A 447 4.45 -2.88 8.90
C LYS A 447 5.01 -3.37 10.24
N TYR A 448 6.18 -4.03 10.23
CA TYR A 448 6.84 -4.49 11.46
C TYR A 448 7.11 -3.35 12.46
N GLU A 449 7.56 -2.18 11.97
CA GLU A 449 7.80 -1.03 12.84
C GLU A 449 6.49 -0.48 13.45
N ILE A 450 5.39 -0.47 12.67
CA ILE A 450 4.06 -0.07 13.15
C ILE A 450 3.54 -1.08 14.19
N TYR A 451 3.68 -2.39 13.95
CA TYR A 451 3.32 -3.43 14.93
C TYR A 451 4.10 -3.29 16.23
N SER A 452 5.39 -2.93 16.12
CA SER A 452 6.21 -2.66 17.31
C SER A 452 5.67 -1.47 18.11
N ILE A 453 5.28 -0.37 17.44
CA ILE A 453 4.64 0.79 18.07
C ILE A 453 3.34 0.37 18.77
N ILE A 454 2.47 -0.39 18.10
CA ILE A 454 1.20 -0.87 18.67
C ILE A 454 1.45 -1.72 19.92
N ASN A 455 2.42 -2.63 19.87
CA ASN A 455 2.80 -3.45 21.01
C ASN A 455 3.36 -2.63 22.19
N ASP A 456 4.18 -1.62 21.91
CA ASP A 456 4.71 -0.72 22.94
C ASP A 456 3.59 0.09 23.62
N LEU A 457 2.59 0.53 22.85
CA LEU A 457 1.40 1.20 23.39
C LEU A 457 0.60 0.25 24.30
N ALA A 458 0.35 -0.99 23.87
CA ALA A 458 -0.35 -1.99 24.68
C ALA A 458 0.43 -2.34 25.96
N LYS A 459 1.76 -2.51 25.87
CA LYS A 459 2.64 -2.72 27.03
C LYS A 459 2.56 -1.56 28.03
N ASN A 460 2.36 -0.34 27.54
CA ASN A 460 2.15 0.86 28.36
C ASN A 460 0.68 1.01 28.82
N LYS A 461 -0.08 -0.09 28.80
CA LYS A 461 -1.47 -0.20 29.28
C LYS A 461 -2.50 0.59 28.49
N SER A 462 -2.22 0.95 27.24
CA SER A 462 -3.25 1.48 26.35
C SER A 462 -4.16 0.35 25.87
N SER A 463 -5.48 0.60 25.83
CA SER A 463 -6.49 -0.27 25.23
C SER A 463 -6.54 -0.01 23.73
N ILE A 464 -6.45 -1.04 22.90
CA ILE A 464 -6.31 -0.87 21.44
C ILE A 464 -7.36 -1.69 20.73
N LEU A 465 -8.09 -1.05 19.79
CA LEU A 465 -8.98 -1.70 18.83
C LEU A 465 -8.36 -1.57 17.44
N ILE A 466 -8.04 -2.71 16.82
CA ILE A 466 -7.52 -2.76 15.46
C ILE A 466 -8.60 -3.31 14.54
N VAL A 467 -8.92 -2.55 13.51
CA VAL A 467 -9.70 -3.03 12.36
C VAL A 467 -8.73 -3.36 11.23
N SER A 468 -8.82 -4.56 10.68
CA SER A 468 -8.05 -4.96 9.51
C SER A 468 -8.83 -5.89 8.60
N SER A 469 -8.59 -5.77 7.31
CA SER A 469 -9.02 -6.72 6.29
C SER A 469 -8.05 -7.90 6.12
N GLU A 470 -6.82 -7.76 6.63
CA GLU A 470 -5.80 -8.80 6.63
C GLU A 470 -5.98 -9.70 7.86
N MET A 471 -6.53 -10.89 7.67
CA MET A 471 -6.80 -11.84 8.76
C MET A 471 -5.52 -12.23 9.51
N GLU A 472 -4.42 -12.43 8.80
CA GLU A 472 -3.13 -12.81 9.37
C GLU A 472 -2.57 -11.72 10.29
N GLU A 473 -2.82 -10.44 9.97
CA GLU A 473 -2.46 -9.31 10.83
C GLU A 473 -3.15 -9.43 12.19
N LEU A 474 -4.47 -9.64 12.18
CA LEU A 474 -5.23 -9.77 13.44
C LEU A 474 -4.82 -11.02 14.22
N MET A 475 -4.65 -12.17 13.55
CA MET A 475 -4.21 -13.41 14.20
C MET A 475 -2.81 -13.28 14.84
N GLY A 476 -1.91 -12.49 14.21
CA GLY A 476 -0.55 -12.28 14.69
C GLY A 476 -0.44 -11.24 15.81
N MET A 477 -1.31 -10.23 15.81
CA MET A 477 -1.19 -9.06 16.69
C MET A 477 -2.16 -9.05 17.88
N CYS A 478 -3.37 -9.60 17.70
CA CYS A 478 -4.45 -9.42 18.66
C CYS A 478 -4.48 -10.48 19.76
N ASP A 479 -4.99 -10.10 20.91
CA ASP A 479 -5.23 -11.01 22.04
C ASP A 479 -6.61 -11.67 21.94
N ARG A 480 -7.56 -10.97 21.29
CA ARG A 480 -8.92 -11.42 21.03
C ARG A 480 -9.40 -10.80 19.73
N ILE A 481 -10.24 -11.52 18.96
CA ILE A 481 -10.79 -11.07 17.68
C ILE A 481 -12.32 -11.15 17.72
N LEU A 482 -12.95 -10.01 17.46
CA LEU A 482 -14.37 -9.94 17.13
C LEU A 482 -14.53 -10.05 15.60
N VAL A 483 -15.58 -10.72 15.18
CA VAL A 483 -15.91 -10.84 13.76
C VAL A 483 -17.22 -10.12 13.49
N MET A 484 -17.21 -9.24 12.50
CA MET A 484 -18.37 -8.46 12.09
C MET A 484 -18.87 -8.88 10.70
N SER A 485 -20.14 -9.13 10.57
CA SER A 485 -20.82 -9.47 9.31
C SER A 485 -22.17 -8.78 9.24
N HIS A 486 -22.47 -8.15 8.09
CA HIS A 486 -23.76 -7.48 7.87
C HIS A 486 -24.19 -6.55 9.02
N ASN A 487 -23.24 -5.71 9.48
CA ASN A 487 -23.44 -4.75 10.58
C ASN A 487 -23.79 -5.39 11.94
N LYS A 488 -23.36 -6.63 12.19
CA LYS A 488 -23.55 -7.35 13.46
C LYS A 488 -22.24 -8.04 13.87
N ILE A 489 -22.00 -8.14 15.16
CA ILE A 489 -20.92 -9.00 15.69
C ILE A 489 -21.43 -10.44 15.65
N THR A 490 -20.76 -11.29 14.88
CA THR A 490 -21.17 -12.67 14.59
C THR A 490 -20.28 -13.72 15.24
N GLY A 491 -19.15 -13.28 15.82
CA GLY A 491 -18.22 -14.18 16.49
C GLY A 491 -17.23 -13.43 17.36
N GLU A 492 -16.71 -14.15 18.35
CA GLU A 492 -15.62 -13.73 19.22
C GLU A 492 -14.70 -14.93 19.39
N LEU A 493 -13.40 -14.72 19.21
CA LEU A 493 -12.37 -15.75 19.32
C LEU A 493 -11.23 -15.24 20.21
N GLU A 494 -10.76 -16.09 21.11
CA GLU A 494 -9.60 -15.81 21.97
C GLU A 494 -8.30 -16.33 21.35
N LYS A 495 -7.17 -15.78 21.79
CA LYS A 495 -5.85 -16.21 21.36
C LYS A 495 -5.64 -17.69 21.67
N GLY A 496 -5.29 -18.48 20.67
CA GLY A 496 -5.18 -19.95 20.75
C GLY A 496 -6.33 -20.70 20.08
N GLU A 497 -7.46 -20.03 19.86
CA GLU A 497 -8.61 -20.57 19.12
C GLU A 497 -8.66 -20.08 17.66
N TYR A 498 -7.73 -19.22 17.26
CA TYR A 498 -7.70 -18.64 15.93
C TYR A 498 -7.49 -19.69 14.85
N SER A 499 -8.41 -19.73 13.89
CA SER A 499 -8.21 -20.40 12.63
C SER A 499 -8.79 -19.55 11.51
N GLN A 500 -8.13 -19.52 10.37
CA GLN A 500 -8.64 -18.78 9.20
C GLN A 500 -10.05 -19.24 8.84
N GLU A 501 -10.32 -20.55 8.92
CA GLU A 501 -11.63 -21.16 8.65
C GLU A 501 -12.69 -20.69 9.66
N GLY A 502 -12.35 -20.64 10.96
CA GLY A 502 -13.25 -20.19 12.03
C GLY A 502 -13.64 -18.72 11.86
N ILE A 503 -12.66 -17.85 11.60
CA ILE A 503 -12.88 -16.42 11.36
C ILE A 503 -13.74 -16.21 10.10
N MET A 504 -13.41 -16.90 8.99
CA MET A 504 -14.19 -16.80 7.75
C MET A 504 -15.61 -17.31 7.91
N LYS A 505 -15.81 -18.41 8.63
CA LYS A 505 -17.15 -18.95 8.90
C LYS A 505 -18.01 -17.92 9.66
N ALA A 506 -17.44 -17.24 10.64
CA ALA A 506 -18.15 -16.18 11.37
C ALA A 506 -18.40 -14.95 10.46
N ALA A 507 -17.45 -14.58 9.57
CA ALA A 507 -17.57 -13.45 8.67
C ALA A 507 -18.63 -13.65 7.55
N ILE A 508 -18.92 -14.89 7.18
CA ILE A 508 -19.93 -15.23 6.16
C ILE A 508 -21.30 -15.50 6.82
N ALA A 509 -21.35 -15.73 8.14
CA ALA A 509 -22.57 -16.01 8.84
C ALA A 509 -23.56 -14.85 8.64
N THR A 510 -24.67 -15.12 7.96
CA THR A 510 -25.84 -14.24 7.96
C THR A 510 -26.45 -14.27 9.36
N GLY A 511 -26.44 -13.14 10.06
CA GLY A 511 -26.87 -13.02 11.46
C GLY A 511 -28.26 -13.60 11.71
N GLY A 512 -28.27 -14.87 12.06
CA GLY A 512 -29.47 -15.65 12.41
C GLY A 512 -29.05 -16.74 13.39
N GLY A 513 -28.98 -16.39 14.67
CA GLY A 513 -28.67 -17.40 15.67
C GLY A 513 -28.59 -16.84 17.08
N LYS A 514 -29.80 -16.69 17.68
CA LYS A 514 -30.18 -16.50 19.08
C LYS A 514 -29.91 -15.15 19.70
#